data_d6fa3bcff373f1cc197fe446ae6a5983
#
_entry.id   d6fa3bcff373f1cc197fe446ae6a5983
#
_cell.length_a   1.000
_cell.length_b   1.000
_cell.length_c   1.000
_cell.angle_alpha   90.00
_cell.angle_beta   90.00
_cell.angle_gamma   90.00
#
_symmetry.space_group_name_H-M   'P 1'
#
loop_
_entity.id
_entity.type
_entity.pdbx_description
1 polymer ?
#
loop_
_entity_poly.entity_id
_entity_poly.type
_entity_poly.pdbx_seq_one_letter_code
_entity_poly.pdbx_strand_id
1 'polypeptide(L)'
;MYKMNRLKFSVLVLSGIFFLSSCYYDNEEYLYGNAPCDVSSITYGVTVSNILATSCYSCHSTATGSASGGGIIIDSYAKLKPYVTNGQLAGSINHAGGFSPMPKGATKLSSCDIQKIQAWITAGGPEN
;
A
#
# COMPACT_ATOMS: atom_id res chain seq x y z
N MET A 1 -0.91 26.35 -54.86
CA MET A 1 -0.65 24.91 -54.63
C MET A 1 0.71 24.77 -53.98
N TYR A 2 0.75 24.48 -52.69
CA TYR A 2 2.00 24.38 -51.93
C TYR A 2 2.62 23.00 -52.16
N LYS A 3 3.71 22.91 -52.92
CA LYS A 3 4.46 21.65 -53.09
C LYS A 3 5.23 21.37 -51.83
N MET A 4 4.61 20.62 -50.91
CA MET A 4 5.27 20.12 -49.69
C MET A 4 6.30 19.06 -50.08
N ASN A 5 7.57 19.31 -49.79
CA ASN A 5 8.67 18.43 -50.11
C ASN A 5 8.47 17.08 -49.43
N ARG A 6 8.47 15.98 -50.15
CA ARG A 6 8.26 14.60 -49.63
C ARG A 6 9.17 14.30 -48.42
N LEU A 7 10.37 14.87 -48.41
CA LEU A 7 11.34 14.74 -47.35
C LEU A 7 10.84 15.39 -46.04
N LYS A 8 10.22 16.59 -46.08
CA LYS A 8 9.67 17.29 -44.90
C LYS A 8 8.45 16.56 -44.32
N PHE A 9 7.64 15.95 -45.18
CA PHE A 9 6.49 15.16 -44.74
C PHE A 9 6.93 13.87 -44.05
N SER A 10 7.95 13.17 -44.56
CA SER A 10 8.51 11.96 -43.93
C SER A 10 9.12 12.26 -42.56
N VAL A 11 9.82 13.38 -42.40
CA VAL A 11 10.41 13.77 -41.10
C VAL A 11 9.31 14.11 -40.07
N LEU A 12 8.24 14.76 -40.49
CA LEU A 12 7.10 15.09 -39.62
C LEU A 12 6.34 13.84 -39.16
N VAL A 13 6.16 12.86 -40.05
CA VAL A 13 5.51 11.56 -39.72
C VAL A 13 6.41 10.74 -38.78
N LEU A 14 7.72 10.69 -39.02
CA LEU A 14 8.65 9.97 -38.14
C LEU A 14 8.74 10.60 -36.74
N SER A 15 8.69 11.92 -36.63
CA SER A 15 8.67 12.63 -35.35
C SER A 15 7.38 12.38 -34.56
N GLY A 16 6.23 12.25 -35.23
CA GLY A 16 4.94 11.96 -34.59
C GLY A 16 4.85 10.57 -33.97
N ILE A 17 5.57 9.59 -34.51
CA ILE A 17 5.54 8.20 -34.00
C ILE A 17 6.33 8.05 -32.69
N PHE A 18 7.33 8.93 -32.45
CA PHE A 18 8.13 8.89 -31.22
C PHE A 18 7.40 9.39 -29.97
N PHE A 19 6.30 10.13 -30.11
CA PHE A 19 5.52 10.64 -28.98
C PHE A 19 4.40 9.71 -28.49
N LEU A 20 4.15 8.59 -29.16
CA LEU A 20 3.05 7.66 -28.81
C LEU A 20 3.49 6.51 -27.88
N SER A 21 4.77 6.41 -27.52
CA SER A 21 5.28 5.31 -26.68
C SER A 21 5.47 5.67 -25.22
N SER A 22 4.86 6.77 -24.72
CA SER A 22 5.10 7.26 -23.36
C SER A 22 3.88 7.16 -22.45
N CYS A 23 3.25 6.00 -22.35
CA CYS A 23 2.40 5.64 -21.21
C CYS A 23 2.25 4.13 -21.17
N TYR A 24 3.33 3.42 -20.87
CA TYR A 24 3.21 2.07 -20.38
C TYR A 24 2.94 2.19 -18.87
N TYR A 25 1.72 1.94 -18.48
CA TYR A 25 1.32 1.88 -17.07
C TYR A 25 1.85 0.55 -16.53
N ASP A 26 3.02 0.60 -15.90
CA ASP A 26 3.56 -0.54 -15.17
C ASP A 26 2.65 -0.81 -13.96
N ASN A 27 1.76 -1.77 -14.10
CA ASN A 27 1.05 -2.33 -12.96
C ASN A 27 2.04 -3.24 -12.21
N GLU A 28 2.52 -2.77 -11.08
CA GLU A 28 3.48 -3.50 -10.23
C GLU A 28 3.00 -4.92 -9.91
N GLU A 29 1.70 -5.11 -9.76
CA GLU A 29 1.09 -6.42 -9.51
C GLU A 29 1.16 -7.35 -10.73
N TYR A 30 1.13 -6.80 -11.97
CA TYR A 30 1.31 -7.56 -13.19
C TYR A 30 2.78 -7.96 -13.43
N LEU A 31 3.72 -7.07 -13.09
CA LEU A 31 5.16 -7.31 -13.28
C LEU A 31 5.76 -8.19 -12.17
N TYR A 32 5.26 -8.07 -10.94
CA TYR A 32 5.80 -8.76 -9.76
C TYR A 32 4.78 -9.68 -9.07
N GLY A 33 3.62 -9.90 -9.65
CA GLY A 33 2.51 -10.67 -9.07
C GLY A 33 2.84 -12.11 -8.67
N ASN A 34 4.01 -12.62 -9.05
CA ASN A 34 4.56 -13.91 -8.62
C ASN A 34 5.87 -13.76 -7.83
N ALA A 35 6.34 -12.55 -7.52
CA ALA A 35 7.48 -12.40 -6.64
C ALA A 35 7.05 -12.82 -5.21
N PRO A 36 7.74 -13.76 -4.57
CA PRO A 36 7.44 -14.15 -3.20
C PRO A 36 7.55 -12.94 -2.29
N CYS A 37 6.54 -12.74 -1.44
CA CYS A 37 6.56 -11.65 -0.47
C CYS A 37 7.72 -11.89 0.50
N ASP A 38 8.70 -10.98 0.53
CA ASP A 38 9.81 -11.08 1.48
C ASP A 38 9.34 -10.68 2.89
N VAL A 39 9.34 -11.63 3.76
CA VAL A 39 9.00 -11.50 5.18
C VAL A 39 10.17 -11.77 6.12
N SER A 40 11.40 -11.84 5.60
CA SER A 40 12.58 -12.27 6.35
C SER A 40 13.10 -11.22 7.35
N SER A 41 12.85 -9.92 7.12
CA SER A 41 13.44 -8.84 7.89
C SER A 41 12.42 -7.74 8.22
N ILE A 42 11.28 -8.13 8.80
CA ILE A 42 10.21 -7.20 9.10
C ILE A 42 10.46 -6.51 10.44
N THR A 43 10.53 -5.18 10.41
CA THR A 43 10.65 -4.34 11.61
C THR A 43 9.43 -3.44 11.78
N TYR A 44 9.15 -3.03 13.02
CA TYR A 44 8.10 -2.03 13.28
C TYR A 44 8.47 -0.69 12.64
N GLY A 45 9.68 -0.18 12.91
CA GLY A 45 10.09 1.16 12.53
C GLY A 45 10.13 1.43 11.04
N VAL A 46 10.45 0.43 10.23
CA VAL A 46 10.57 0.60 8.77
C VAL A 46 9.38 0.00 8.02
N THR A 47 8.99 -1.23 8.34
CA THR A 47 8.00 -1.94 7.52
C THR A 47 6.59 -1.71 8.02
N VAL A 48 6.30 -2.07 9.28
CA VAL A 48 4.93 -2.04 9.81
C VAL A 48 4.41 -0.61 9.92
N SER A 49 5.21 0.32 10.45
CA SER A 49 4.82 1.72 10.59
C SER A 49 4.49 2.36 9.23
N ASN A 50 5.23 2.06 8.16
CA ASN A 50 4.96 2.58 6.82
C ASN A 50 3.65 2.03 6.24
N ILE A 51 3.37 0.74 6.40
CA ILE A 51 2.08 0.15 5.96
C ILE A 51 0.92 0.82 6.72
N LEU A 52 1.05 0.99 8.03
CA LEU A 52 0.02 1.63 8.86
C LEU A 52 -0.15 3.11 8.50
N ALA A 53 0.94 3.84 8.25
CA ALA A 53 0.89 5.25 7.84
C ALA A 53 0.12 5.44 6.53
N THR A 54 0.37 4.59 5.57
CA THR A 54 -0.27 4.65 4.25
C THR A 54 -1.74 4.26 4.30
N SER A 55 -2.09 3.25 5.11
CA SER A 55 -3.40 2.60 5.01
C SER A 55 -4.35 2.88 6.19
N CYS A 56 -3.83 3.37 7.33
CA CYS A 56 -4.60 3.45 8.57
C CYS A 56 -4.61 4.84 9.22
N TYR A 57 -3.50 5.60 9.17
CA TYR A 57 -3.38 6.84 9.94
C TYR A 57 -4.27 7.97 9.44
N SER A 58 -4.80 7.91 8.22
CA SER A 58 -5.84 8.85 7.75
C SER A 58 -7.07 8.88 8.68
N CYS A 59 -7.39 7.75 9.34
CA CYS A 59 -8.48 7.63 10.29
C CYS A 59 -8.00 7.36 11.72
N HIS A 60 -6.87 6.68 11.91
CA HIS A 60 -6.44 6.15 13.21
C HIS A 60 -5.18 6.83 13.78
N SER A 61 -4.93 8.09 13.41
CA SER A 61 -3.88 8.92 14.02
C SER A 61 -4.39 9.67 15.25
N THR A 62 -3.48 10.25 16.02
CA THR A 62 -3.82 11.14 17.14
C THR A 62 -4.69 12.32 16.70
N ALA A 63 -4.51 12.81 15.46
CA ALA A 63 -5.28 13.94 14.94
C ALA A 63 -6.69 13.55 14.51
N THR A 64 -6.92 12.33 14.03
CA THR A 64 -8.17 11.92 13.37
C THR A 64 -8.92 10.80 14.09
N GLY A 65 -8.27 10.09 15.00
CA GLY A 65 -8.80 8.87 15.60
C GLY A 65 -10.13 9.05 16.32
N SER A 66 -10.33 10.16 17.02
CA SER A 66 -11.61 10.46 17.69
C SER A 66 -12.74 10.77 16.72
N ALA A 67 -12.45 11.42 15.60
CA ALA A 67 -13.46 11.84 14.63
C ALA A 67 -13.80 10.74 13.61
N SER A 68 -12.79 10.02 13.12
CA SER A 68 -12.91 9.08 12.00
C SER A 68 -12.55 7.64 12.35
N GLY A 69 -11.74 7.45 13.39
CA GLY A 69 -11.21 6.14 13.79
C GLY A 69 -12.02 5.42 14.88
N GLY A 70 -13.18 5.95 15.28
CA GLY A 70 -13.98 5.37 16.36
C GLY A 70 -13.28 5.37 17.71
N GLY A 71 -12.39 6.34 17.97
CA GLY A 71 -11.59 6.43 19.19
C GLY A 71 -10.33 5.56 19.19
N ILE A 72 -10.10 4.78 18.14
CA ILE A 72 -8.92 3.92 18.01
C ILE A 72 -7.77 4.74 17.42
N ILE A 73 -6.64 4.79 18.13
CA ILE A 73 -5.43 5.50 17.71
C ILE A 73 -4.28 4.49 17.70
N ILE A 74 -3.55 4.39 16.60
CA ILE A 74 -2.46 3.41 16.41
C ILE A 74 -1.20 4.01 15.77
N ASP A 75 -1.03 5.32 15.86
CA ASP A 75 0.04 6.07 15.22
C ASP A 75 1.39 6.07 16.00
N SER A 76 1.49 5.25 17.01
CA SER A 76 2.74 4.94 17.72
C SER A 76 2.76 3.50 18.18
N TYR A 77 3.95 2.95 18.42
CA TYR A 77 4.08 1.58 18.89
C TYR A 77 3.28 1.32 20.19
N ALA A 78 3.42 2.20 21.19
CA ALA A 78 2.73 2.06 22.46
C ALA A 78 1.19 2.01 22.32
N LYS A 79 0.64 2.81 21.38
CA LYS A 79 -0.80 2.82 21.11
C LYS A 79 -1.25 1.63 20.25
N LEU A 80 -0.38 1.14 19.38
CA LEU A 80 -0.65 -0.03 18.54
C LEU A 80 -0.62 -1.34 19.34
N LYS A 81 0.32 -1.47 20.28
CA LYS A 81 0.61 -2.73 20.99
C LYS A 81 -0.60 -3.43 21.61
N PRO A 82 -1.55 -2.74 22.27
CA PRO A 82 -2.77 -3.38 22.78
C PRO A 82 -3.58 -4.11 21.70
N TYR A 83 -3.71 -3.52 20.49
CA TYR A 83 -4.45 -4.09 19.36
C TYR A 83 -3.72 -5.25 18.70
N VAL A 84 -2.40 -5.30 18.84
CA VAL A 84 -1.59 -6.48 18.47
C VAL A 84 -1.85 -7.61 19.45
N THR A 85 -1.75 -7.31 20.75
CA THR A 85 -1.83 -8.31 21.83
C THR A 85 -3.21 -8.98 21.93
N ASN A 86 -4.29 -8.21 21.70
CA ASN A 86 -5.66 -8.75 21.76
C ASN A 86 -6.13 -9.34 20.41
N GLY A 87 -5.28 -9.37 19.39
CA GLY A 87 -5.59 -9.93 18.07
C GLY A 87 -6.44 -9.03 17.16
N GLN A 88 -6.83 -7.85 17.62
CA GLN A 88 -7.74 -6.97 16.88
C GLN A 88 -7.12 -6.46 15.58
N LEU A 89 -5.84 -6.10 15.59
CA LEU A 89 -5.13 -5.70 14.36
C LEU A 89 -5.17 -6.83 13.33
N ALA A 90 -4.72 -8.02 13.69
CA ALA A 90 -4.68 -9.17 12.80
C ALA A 90 -6.07 -9.56 12.27
N GLY A 91 -7.07 -9.61 13.15
CA GLY A 91 -8.45 -9.94 12.78
C GLY A 91 -9.04 -8.93 11.79
N SER A 92 -8.85 -7.64 12.04
CA SER A 92 -9.42 -6.57 11.22
C SER A 92 -8.79 -6.51 9.82
N ILE A 93 -7.48 -6.60 9.68
CA ILE A 93 -6.81 -6.55 8.36
C ILE A 93 -7.05 -7.82 7.54
N ASN A 94 -7.31 -8.96 8.18
CA ASN A 94 -7.67 -10.20 7.52
C ASN A 94 -9.15 -10.28 7.15
N HIS A 95 -9.97 -9.36 7.63
CA HIS A 95 -11.43 -9.42 7.52
C HIS A 95 -11.99 -10.69 8.16
N ALA A 96 -11.41 -11.11 9.28
CA ALA A 96 -11.81 -12.30 9.99
C ALA A 96 -13.19 -12.12 10.69
N GLY A 97 -13.94 -13.21 10.80
CA GLY A 97 -15.23 -13.18 11.48
C GLY A 97 -15.11 -12.71 12.93
N GLY A 98 -16.02 -11.82 13.37
CA GLY A 98 -16.01 -11.23 14.70
C GLY A 98 -15.20 -9.94 14.82
N PHE A 99 -14.50 -9.51 13.75
CA PHE A 99 -13.75 -8.26 13.71
C PHE A 99 -14.34 -7.31 12.67
N SER A 100 -14.23 -6.00 12.93
CA SER A 100 -14.56 -4.99 11.92
C SER A 100 -13.51 -5.01 10.81
N PRO A 101 -13.90 -5.23 9.54
CA PRO A 101 -12.95 -5.26 8.44
C PRO A 101 -12.32 -3.88 8.23
N MET A 102 -10.99 -3.85 8.08
CA MET A 102 -10.19 -2.64 7.85
C MET A 102 -9.29 -2.83 6.62
N PRO A 103 -9.07 -1.76 5.85
CA PRO A 103 -9.62 -0.41 5.94
C PRO A 103 -11.13 -0.37 5.70
N LYS A 104 -11.85 0.44 6.49
CA LYS A 104 -13.32 0.49 6.42
C LYS A 104 -13.78 1.18 5.12
N GLY A 105 -14.62 0.49 4.36
CA GLY A 105 -15.17 1.04 3.10
C GLY A 105 -14.16 1.13 1.95
N ALA A 106 -12.98 0.53 2.09
CA ALA A 106 -11.95 0.45 1.06
C ALA A 106 -11.56 -1.01 0.77
N THR A 107 -10.71 -1.20 -0.23
CA THR A 107 -10.14 -2.52 -0.54
C THR A 107 -9.29 -3.03 0.61
N LYS A 108 -9.30 -4.35 0.80
CA LYS A 108 -8.40 -5.03 1.74
C LYS A 108 -6.94 -4.70 1.39
N LEU A 109 -6.07 -4.69 2.39
CA LEU A 109 -4.61 -4.56 2.17
C LEU A 109 -4.11 -5.63 1.20
N SER A 110 -2.99 -5.35 0.53
CA SER A 110 -2.33 -6.34 -0.29
C SER A 110 -2.01 -7.61 0.51
N SER A 111 -2.00 -8.76 -0.15
CA SER A 111 -1.64 -10.02 0.51
C SER A 111 -0.24 -9.96 1.12
N CYS A 112 0.69 -9.25 0.48
CA CYS A 112 2.04 -9.09 0.97
C CYS A 112 2.11 -8.19 2.23
N ASP A 113 1.37 -7.08 2.27
CA ASP A 113 1.33 -6.22 3.47
C ASP A 113 0.73 -6.96 4.67
N ILE A 114 -0.32 -7.74 4.43
CA ILE A 114 -0.91 -8.59 5.47
C ILE A 114 0.11 -9.61 5.98
N GLN A 115 0.83 -10.29 5.08
CA GLN A 115 1.86 -11.27 5.44
C GLN A 115 2.99 -10.62 6.24
N LYS A 116 3.45 -9.43 5.87
CA LYS A 116 4.48 -8.69 6.61
C LYS A 116 4.02 -8.35 8.03
N ILE A 117 2.81 -7.78 8.18
CA ILE A 117 2.27 -7.48 9.51
C ILE A 117 2.10 -8.77 10.34
N GLN A 118 1.62 -9.84 9.75
CA GLN A 118 1.47 -11.12 10.45
C GLN A 118 2.80 -11.74 10.88
N ALA A 119 3.83 -11.68 10.01
CA ALA A 119 5.17 -12.15 10.35
C ALA A 119 5.75 -11.38 11.55
N TRP A 120 5.57 -10.05 11.56
CA TRP A 120 5.97 -9.22 12.69
C TRP A 120 5.20 -9.56 13.97
N ILE A 121 3.87 -9.74 13.90
CA ILE A 121 3.04 -10.15 15.04
C ILE A 121 3.49 -11.50 15.58
N THR A 122 3.75 -12.47 14.70
CA THR A 122 4.21 -13.82 15.07
C THR A 122 5.57 -13.80 15.76
N ALA A 123 6.44 -12.86 15.39
CA ALA A 123 7.71 -12.61 16.06
C ALA A 123 7.56 -11.91 17.43
N GLY A 124 6.34 -11.74 17.94
CA GLY A 124 6.04 -11.08 19.21
C GLY A 124 5.72 -9.59 19.09
N GLY A 125 5.71 -9.04 17.87
CA GLY A 125 5.46 -7.64 17.61
C GLY A 125 6.45 -6.72 18.33
N PRO A 126 7.77 -6.84 18.13
CA PRO A 126 8.77 -6.04 18.81
C PRO A 126 8.78 -4.59 18.33
N GLU A 127 9.24 -3.69 19.21
CA GLU A 127 9.58 -2.30 18.85
C GLU A 127 11.03 -2.26 18.33
N ASN A 128 11.23 -2.43 17.03
CA ASN A 128 12.54 -2.55 16.38
C ASN A 128 12.64 -1.73 15.09
#